data_9836b6cb88f81105a1eae9d5e506a6eb
#
_entry.id   9836b6cb88f81105a1eae9d5e506a6eb
#
_cell.length_a   1.000
_cell.length_b   1.000
_cell.length_c   1.000
_cell.angle_alpha   90.00
_cell.angle_beta   90.00
_cell.angle_gamma   90.00
#
_symmetry.space_group_name_H-M   'P 1'
#
loop_
_entity.id
_entity.type
_entity.pdbx_description
1 polymer ?
#
loop_
_entity_poly.entity_id
_entity_poly.type
_entity_poly.pdbx_seq_one_letter_code
_entity_poly.pdbx_strand_id
1 'polypeptide(L)'
;MRLYKSVRLASITSTWADELIGWKQEQLDNELKNGLLERAESQLLKEFPFLNGISRNISFKVSFSSVVELCYRTTEKYTVNDWENTAKEMENYKNTSDNETSNTPKLYLEDSIWNGLENYQRKLMGENNKRILRLSYIIKLVLFAGWKE
;
A
#
# COMPACT_ATOMS: atom_id res chain seq x y z
N MET A 1 -2.20 -8.62 -13.91
CA MET A 1 -1.31 -9.67 -13.37
C MET A 1 -0.49 -9.11 -12.22
N ARG A 2 -0.38 -9.85 -11.15
CA ARG A 2 0.41 -9.43 -9.98
C ARG A 2 1.81 -10.01 -10.05
N LEU A 3 2.80 -9.19 -9.67
CA LEU A 3 4.19 -9.59 -9.67
C LEU A 3 4.82 -9.38 -8.31
N TYR A 4 5.71 -10.29 -7.91
CA TYR A 4 6.52 -10.14 -6.70
C TYR A 4 7.79 -9.37 -7.00
N LYS A 5 8.10 -8.40 -6.16
CA LYS A 5 9.41 -7.74 -6.17
C LYS A 5 9.85 -7.49 -4.73
N SER A 6 11.11 -7.73 -4.45
CA SER A 6 11.69 -7.40 -3.14
C SER A 6 12.22 -5.99 -3.19
N VAL A 7 11.85 -5.18 -2.21
CA VAL A 7 12.28 -3.78 -2.14
C VAL A 7 12.84 -3.51 -0.75
N ARG A 8 14.06 -2.99 -0.69
CA ARG A 8 14.70 -2.65 0.59
C ARG A 8 14.14 -1.33 1.09
N LEU A 9 13.50 -1.37 2.25
CA LEU A 9 12.82 -0.21 2.83
C LEU A 9 13.43 0.15 4.18
N ALA A 10 13.45 1.45 4.50
CA ALA A 10 13.82 1.92 5.83
C ALA A 10 12.81 1.44 6.87
N SER A 11 13.26 1.21 8.09
CA SER A 11 12.41 0.69 9.18
C SER A 11 11.18 1.55 9.45
N ILE A 12 11.31 2.87 9.34
CA ILE A 12 10.18 3.78 9.57
C ILE A 12 9.05 3.50 8.59
N THR A 13 9.38 3.08 7.36
CA THR A 13 8.39 2.70 6.35
C THR A 13 7.57 1.52 6.82
N SER A 14 8.21 0.52 7.41
CA SER A 14 7.53 -0.64 7.96
C SER A 14 6.63 -0.27 9.14
N THR A 15 7.06 0.68 9.96
CA THR A 15 6.25 1.19 11.07
C THR A 15 4.96 1.81 10.55
N TRP A 16 5.04 2.67 9.55
CA TRP A 16 3.85 3.27 8.94
C TRP A 16 2.95 2.20 8.32
N ALA A 17 3.55 1.24 7.62
CA ALA A 17 2.79 0.15 7.01
C ALA A 17 2.09 -0.70 8.06
N ASP A 18 2.76 -1.03 9.16
CA ASP A 18 2.18 -1.84 10.24
C ASP A 18 0.99 -1.13 10.90
N GLU A 19 1.09 0.17 11.12
CA GLU A 19 -0.03 0.95 11.64
C GLU A 19 -1.21 0.95 10.67
N LEU A 20 -0.94 1.16 9.37
CA LEU A 20 -1.98 1.12 8.35
C LEU A 20 -2.64 -0.26 8.26
N ILE A 21 -1.84 -1.32 8.34
CA ILE A 21 -2.35 -2.69 8.35
C ILE A 21 -3.31 -2.88 9.52
N GLY A 22 -2.90 -2.44 10.71
CA GLY A 22 -3.73 -2.54 11.90
C GLY A 22 -5.05 -1.79 11.75
N TRP A 23 -5.01 -0.54 11.29
CA TRP A 23 -6.21 0.27 11.11
C TRP A 23 -7.15 -0.33 10.06
N LYS A 24 -6.60 -0.78 8.95
CA LYS A 24 -7.41 -1.36 7.86
C LYS A 24 -7.96 -2.74 8.24
N GLN A 25 -7.19 -3.53 8.95
CA GLN A 25 -7.67 -4.83 9.45
C GLN A 25 -8.81 -4.65 10.45
N GLU A 26 -8.71 -3.66 11.33
CA GLU A 26 -9.78 -3.34 12.27
C GLU A 26 -11.05 -2.92 11.54
N GLN A 27 -10.93 -2.06 10.54
CA GLN A 27 -12.05 -1.64 9.72
C GLN A 27 -12.69 -2.83 9.00
N LEU A 28 -11.87 -3.71 8.44
CA LEU A 28 -12.32 -4.91 7.76
C LEU A 28 -13.04 -5.86 8.73
N ASP A 29 -12.47 -6.06 9.92
CA ASP A 29 -13.07 -6.92 10.94
C ASP A 29 -14.44 -6.39 11.38
N ASN A 30 -14.59 -5.07 11.48
CA ASN A 30 -15.89 -4.46 11.80
C ASN A 30 -16.90 -4.71 10.68
N GLU A 31 -16.48 -4.62 9.42
CA GLU A 31 -17.36 -4.94 8.28
C GLU A 31 -17.76 -6.41 8.27
N LEU A 32 -16.84 -7.30 8.66
CA LEU A 32 -17.12 -8.73 8.78
C LEU A 32 -18.20 -8.99 9.85
N LYS A 33 -18.14 -8.27 10.97
CA LYS A 33 -19.15 -8.35 12.01
C LYS A 33 -20.52 -7.85 11.52
N ASN A 34 -20.52 -6.93 10.55
CA ASN A 34 -21.73 -6.33 10.00
C ASN A 34 -22.28 -7.10 8.78
N GLY A 35 -21.81 -8.33 8.55
CA GLY A 35 -22.37 -9.22 7.55
C GLY A 35 -21.65 -9.21 6.20
N LEU A 36 -20.44 -8.67 6.12
CA LEU A 36 -19.66 -8.66 4.89
C LEU A 36 -19.42 -10.09 4.37
N LEU A 37 -19.04 -11.01 5.25
CA LEU A 37 -18.76 -12.40 4.86
C LEU A 37 -19.98 -13.09 4.31
N GLU A 38 -21.12 -12.94 4.96
CA GLU A 38 -22.38 -13.55 4.54
C GLU A 38 -22.82 -13.00 3.19
N ARG A 39 -22.67 -11.70 2.96
CA ARG A 39 -22.99 -11.09 1.67
C ARG A 39 -22.07 -11.60 0.56
N ALA A 40 -20.76 -11.72 0.86
CA ALA A 40 -19.78 -12.24 -0.09
C ALA A 40 -20.07 -13.69 -0.45
N GLU A 41 -20.40 -14.52 0.53
CA GLU A 41 -20.76 -15.92 0.30
C GLU A 41 -22.07 -16.05 -0.51
N SER A 42 -23.06 -15.23 -0.19
CA SER A 42 -24.33 -15.23 -0.95
C SER A 42 -24.09 -14.88 -2.41
N GLN A 43 -23.27 -13.87 -2.66
CA GLN A 43 -22.96 -13.46 -4.03
C GLN A 43 -22.18 -14.55 -4.76
N LEU A 44 -21.26 -15.21 -4.09
CA LEU A 44 -20.47 -16.30 -4.67
C LEU A 44 -21.36 -17.46 -5.06
N LEU A 45 -22.29 -17.87 -4.20
CA LEU A 45 -23.24 -18.96 -4.48
C LEU A 45 -24.22 -18.59 -5.58
N LYS A 46 -24.59 -17.31 -5.69
CA LYS A 46 -25.46 -16.83 -6.74
C LYS A 46 -24.80 -16.93 -8.11
N GLU A 47 -23.51 -16.59 -8.19
CA GLU A 47 -22.75 -16.67 -9.44
C GLU A 47 -22.30 -18.10 -9.77
N PHE A 48 -22.02 -18.90 -8.75
CA PHE A 48 -21.50 -20.25 -8.89
C PHE A 48 -22.30 -21.23 -8.04
N PRO A 49 -23.55 -21.59 -8.49
CA PRO A 49 -24.44 -22.46 -7.70
C PRO A 49 -23.84 -23.83 -7.37
N PHE A 50 -22.88 -24.31 -8.17
CA PHE A 50 -22.25 -25.61 -7.92
C PHE A 50 -21.44 -25.66 -6.65
N LEU A 51 -21.12 -24.49 -6.05
CA LEU A 51 -20.40 -24.42 -4.78
C LEU A 51 -21.28 -24.71 -3.57
N ASN A 52 -22.60 -24.76 -3.76
CA ASN A 52 -23.51 -25.07 -2.67
C ASN A 52 -23.20 -26.45 -2.09
N GLY A 53 -23.05 -26.52 -0.79
CA GLY A 53 -22.69 -27.77 -0.11
C GLY A 53 -21.22 -28.10 -0.07
N ILE A 54 -20.38 -27.33 -0.77
CA ILE A 54 -18.93 -27.51 -0.70
C ILE A 54 -18.39 -26.71 0.46
N SER A 55 -17.61 -27.35 1.32
CA SER A 55 -16.92 -26.67 2.42
C SER A 55 -15.89 -25.69 1.86
N ARG A 56 -15.92 -24.46 2.36
CA ARG A 56 -15.00 -23.44 1.93
C ARG A 56 -14.57 -22.59 3.11
N ASN A 57 -13.37 -22.07 3.02
CA ASN A 57 -12.81 -21.17 4.02
C ASN A 57 -12.48 -19.85 3.36
N ILE A 58 -13.22 -18.80 3.69
CA ILE A 58 -13.02 -17.46 3.15
C ILE A 58 -12.46 -16.60 4.28
N SER A 59 -11.31 -16.00 4.06
CA SER A 59 -10.73 -15.05 5.00
C SER A 59 -10.28 -13.80 4.27
N PHE A 60 -10.38 -12.67 4.94
CA PHE A 60 -9.94 -11.38 4.42
C PHE A 60 -8.83 -10.86 5.33
N LYS A 61 -7.66 -10.68 4.76
CA LYS A 61 -6.49 -10.26 5.53
C LYS A 61 -5.77 -9.10 4.83
N VAL A 62 -5.52 -8.05 5.59
CA VAL A 62 -4.76 -6.90 5.11
C VAL A 62 -3.27 -7.24 5.22
N SER A 63 -2.52 -7.02 4.13
CA SER A 63 -1.08 -7.28 4.08
C SER A 63 -0.32 -5.99 3.78
N PHE A 64 1.01 -6.05 3.87
CA PHE A 64 1.87 -4.94 3.47
C PHE A 64 1.60 -4.54 2.01
N SER A 65 1.50 -5.53 1.12
CA SER A 65 1.19 -5.27 -0.29
C SER A 65 -0.14 -4.57 -0.46
N SER A 66 -1.18 -4.99 0.28
CA SER A 66 -2.50 -4.35 0.17
C SER A 66 -2.48 -2.90 0.63
N VAL A 67 -1.73 -2.54 1.67
CA VAL A 67 -1.66 -1.14 2.10
C VAL A 67 -0.85 -0.29 1.12
N VAL A 68 0.17 -0.84 0.47
CA VAL A 68 0.90 -0.12 -0.59
C VAL A 68 -0.06 0.20 -1.74
N GLU A 69 -0.84 -0.78 -2.20
CA GLU A 69 -1.82 -0.56 -3.26
C GLU A 69 -2.89 0.44 -2.85
N LEU A 70 -3.38 0.34 -1.63
CA LEU A 70 -4.39 1.27 -1.11
C LEU A 70 -3.86 2.69 -1.09
N CYS A 71 -2.65 2.91 -0.57
CA CYS A 71 -2.03 4.23 -0.53
C CYS A 71 -1.78 4.78 -1.93
N TYR A 72 -1.35 3.93 -2.86
CA TYR A 72 -1.17 4.32 -4.25
C TYR A 72 -2.49 4.82 -4.86
N ARG A 73 -3.58 4.07 -4.67
CA ARG A 73 -4.90 4.45 -5.21
C ARG A 73 -5.43 5.72 -4.57
N THR A 74 -5.27 5.86 -3.27
CA THR A 74 -5.74 7.03 -2.52
C THR A 74 -5.03 8.31 -2.96
N THR A 75 -3.77 8.19 -3.36
CA THR A 75 -2.93 9.33 -3.73
C THR A 75 -2.79 9.56 -5.23
N GLU A 76 -3.54 8.82 -6.06
CA GLU A 76 -3.52 9.02 -7.52
C GLU A 76 -3.89 10.45 -7.93
N LYS A 77 -4.73 11.11 -7.15
CA LYS A 77 -5.17 12.48 -7.37
C LYS A 77 -4.10 13.53 -7.08
N TYR A 78 -2.99 13.14 -6.46
CA TYR A 78 -1.95 14.09 -6.05
C TYR A 78 -1.25 14.70 -7.26
N THR A 79 -1.09 16.03 -7.22
CA THR A 79 -0.27 16.75 -8.20
C THR A 79 1.20 16.66 -7.81
N VAL A 80 2.08 17.09 -8.71
CA VAL A 80 3.52 17.17 -8.40
C VAL A 80 3.76 18.06 -7.18
N ASN A 81 3.03 19.17 -7.09
CA ASN A 81 3.12 20.09 -5.95
C ASN A 81 2.70 19.41 -4.64
N ASP A 82 1.64 18.63 -4.67
CA ASP A 82 1.20 17.85 -3.50
C ASP A 82 2.28 16.88 -3.05
N TRP A 83 2.94 16.22 -4.00
CA TRP A 83 4.03 15.30 -3.69
C TRP A 83 5.26 16.02 -3.12
N GLU A 84 5.59 17.21 -3.63
CA GLU A 84 6.69 18.02 -3.09
C GLU A 84 6.43 18.39 -1.64
N ASN A 85 5.21 18.82 -1.32
CA ASN A 85 4.83 19.16 0.04
C ASN A 85 4.86 17.92 0.94
N THR A 86 4.37 16.80 0.46
CA THR A 86 4.40 15.52 1.19
C THR A 86 5.84 15.09 1.49
N ALA A 87 6.73 15.25 0.51
CA ALA A 87 8.15 14.90 0.69
C ALA A 87 8.80 15.77 1.77
N LYS A 88 8.49 17.06 1.82
CA LYS A 88 8.99 17.96 2.86
C LYS A 88 8.50 17.55 4.25
N GLU A 89 7.22 17.21 4.37
CA GLU A 89 6.67 16.73 5.64
C GLU A 89 7.33 15.42 6.07
N MET A 90 7.57 14.51 5.13
CA MET A 90 8.24 13.24 5.41
C MET A 90 9.67 13.45 5.90
N GLU A 91 10.40 14.38 5.30
CA GLU A 91 11.77 14.69 5.73
C GLU A 91 11.80 15.22 7.17
N ASN A 92 10.83 16.05 7.55
CA ASN A 92 10.72 16.54 8.91
C ASN A 92 10.42 15.40 9.89
N TYR A 93 9.63 14.45 9.48
CA TYR A 93 9.29 13.28 10.28
C TYR A 93 10.48 12.34 10.46
N LYS A 94 11.29 12.20 9.42
CA LYS A 94 12.46 11.33 9.40
C LYS A 94 13.51 11.69 10.44
N ASN A 95 13.60 12.97 10.78
CA ASN A 95 14.60 13.48 11.73
C ASN A 95 14.34 13.05 13.17
N THR A 96 13.17 12.48 13.46
CA THR A 96 12.81 12.09 14.82
C THR A 96 13.01 10.60 15.11
N SER A 97 13.21 9.78 14.09
CA SER A 97 13.42 8.33 14.26
C SER A 97 14.73 7.94 13.60
N ASP A 98 15.76 7.91 14.38
CA ASP A 98 17.13 7.70 13.92
C ASP A 98 17.49 6.23 13.83
N ASN A 99 16.65 5.42 13.20
CA ASN A 99 16.95 4.02 12.99
C ASN A 99 17.42 3.78 11.56
N GLU A 100 18.71 3.53 11.42
CA GLU A 100 19.33 3.20 10.16
C GLU A 100 19.02 1.77 9.68
N THR A 101 18.19 1.04 10.42
CA THR A 101 17.83 -0.31 10.05
C THR A 101 16.92 -0.32 8.84
N SER A 102 16.99 -1.39 8.09
CA SER A 102 16.13 -1.60 6.92
C SER A 102 15.68 -3.05 6.86
N ASN A 103 14.60 -3.29 6.17
CA ASN A 103 14.15 -4.64 5.86
C ASN A 103 13.79 -4.73 4.38
N THR A 104 13.65 -5.94 3.86
CA THR A 104 13.40 -6.16 2.44
C THR A 104 12.16 -7.02 2.28
N PRO A 105 10.97 -6.42 2.42
CA PRO A 105 9.75 -7.17 2.20
C PRO A 105 9.59 -7.54 0.74
N LYS A 106 8.91 -8.65 0.50
CA LYS A 106 8.55 -9.09 -0.83
C LYS A 106 7.12 -8.63 -1.08
N LEU A 107 6.96 -7.67 -1.98
CA LEU A 107 5.66 -7.07 -2.28
C LEU A 107 5.03 -7.71 -3.50
N TYR A 108 3.74 -7.97 -3.42
CA TYR A 108 2.95 -8.60 -4.48
C TYR A 108 1.90 -7.61 -4.98
N LEU A 109 2.28 -6.85 -6.01
CA LEU A 109 1.44 -5.76 -6.54
C LEU A 109 1.05 -6.01 -7.99
N GLU A 110 -0.06 -5.41 -8.40
CA GLU A 110 -0.46 -5.44 -9.80
C GLU A 110 0.55 -4.73 -10.69
N ASP A 111 0.71 -5.21 -11.92
CA ASP A 111 1.60 -4.62 -12.94
C ASP A 111 1.36 -3.11 -13.07
N SER A 112 0.10 -2.71 -13.14
CA SER A 112 -0.26 -1.30 -13.31
C SER A 112 0.25 -0.44 -12.16
N ILE A 113 0.27 -0.99 -10.94
CA ILE A 113 0.76 -0.27 -9.76
C ILE A 113 2.29 -0.20 -9.78
N TRP A 114 2.97 -1.29 -10.12
CA TRP A 114 4.43 -1.24 -10.30
C TRP A 114 4.82 -0.21 -11.36
N ASN A 115 4.11 -0.20 -12.49
CA ASN A 115 4.36 0.77 -13.55
C ASN A 115 4.09 2.20 -13.09
N GLY A 116 3.03 2.42 -12.32
CA GLY A 116 2.71 3.72 -11.77
C GLY A 116 3.76 4.22 -10.79
N LEU A 117 4.26 3.35 -9.93
CA LEU A 117 5.33 3.69 -9.00
C LEU A 117 6.63 4.03 -9.74
N GLU A 118 6.95 3.27 -10.79
CA GLU A 118 8.11 3.55 -11.65
C GLU A 118 7.97 4.88 -12.38
N ASN A 119 6.75 5.23 -12.81
CA ASN A 119 6.49 6.54 -13.42
C ASN A 119 6.74 7.67 -12.41
N TYR A 120 6.40 7.48 -11.15
CA TYR A 120 6.70 8.47 -10.12
C TYR A 120 8.20 8.69 -9.93
N GLN A 121 9.01 7.66 -10.14
CA GLN A 121 10.47 7.79 -10.06
C GLN A 121 10.98 8.88 -11.00
N ARG A 122 10.36 9.02 -12.16
CA ARG A 122 10.72 10.03 -13.16
C ARG A 122 9.99 11.34 -12.94
N LYS A 123 8.69 11.26 -12.70
CA LYS A 123 7.81 12.42 -12.57
C LYS A 123 8.19 13.31 -11.39
N LEU A 124 8.61 12.72 -10.28
CA LEU A 124 8.93 13.45 -9.07
C LEU A 124 10.41 13.83 -8.96
N MET A 125 11.17 13.58 -9.99
CA MET A 125 12.60 13.85 -10.03
C MET A 125 12.96 15.35 -9.94
N GLY A 126 12.11 16.22 -10.44
CA GLY A 126 12.35 17.64 -10.49
C GLY A 126 13.30 18.04 -11.62
N GLU A 127 13.22 19.32 -12.05
CA GLU A 127 14.00 19.80 -13.18
C GLU A 127 15.50 19.83 -12.94
N ASN A 128 15.91 20.07 -11.70
CA ASN A 128 17.32 20.20 -11.33
C ASN A 128 17.94 18.89 -10.83
N ASN A 129 17.19 17.83 -10.80
CA ASN A 129 17.64 16.56 -10.27
C ASN A 129 18.00 15.62 -11.43
N LYS A 130 19.27 15.26 -11.52
CA LYS A 130 19.79 14.41 -12.60
C LYS A 130 19.65 12.92 -12.30
N ARG A 131 19.14 12.55 -11.13
CA ARG A 131 19.03 11.14 -10.73
C ARG A 131 17.57 10.73 -10.63
N ILE A 132 17.29 9.55 -11.16
CA ILE A 132 15.98 8.91 -10.97
C ILE A 132 15.86 8.55 -9.50
N LEU A 133 14.72 8.88 -8.90
CA LEU A 133 14.45 8.52 -7.51
C LEU A 133 14.37 7.00 -7.37
N ARG A 134 14.82 6.48 -6.24
CA ARG A 134 14.76 5.03 -6.00
C ARG A 134 13.34 4.59 -5.78
N LEU A 135 13.02 3.39 -6.24
CA LEU A 135 11.69 2.81 -6.04
C LEU A 135 11.35 2.70 -4.54
N SER A 136 12.34 2.36 -3.72
CA SER A 136 12.17 2.32 -2.26
C SER A 136 11.74 3.66 -1.68
N TYR A 137 12.29 4.76 -2.19
CA TYR A 137 11.90 6.09 -1.77
C TYR A 137 10.46 6.41 -2.19
N ILE A 138 10.06 6.03 -3.40
CA ILE A 138 8.70 6.25 -3.90
C ILE A 138 7.68 5.48 -3.06
N ILE A 139 7.95 4.22 -2.74
CA ILE A 139 7.08 3.42 -1.90
C ILE A 139 6.96 4.04 -0.50
N LYS A 140 8.09 4.49 0.05
CA LYS A 140 8.10 5.18 1.34
C LYS A 140 7.23 6.44 1.32
N LEU A 141 7.35 7.23 0.27
CA LEU A 141 6.60 8.47 0.10
C LEU A 141 5.10 8.20 -0.02
N VAL A 142 4.72 7.20 -0.83
CA VAL A 142 3.33 6.81 -1.01
C VAL A 142 2.72 6.31 0.31
N LEU A 143 3.45 5.49 1.04
CA LEU A 143 3.01 4.99 2.35
C LEU A 143 2.87 6.12 3.37
N PHE A 144 3.82 7.04 3.40
CA PHE A 144 3.74 8.20 4.28
C PHE A 144 2.50 9.04 3.97
N ALA A 145 2.24 9.28 2.69
CA ALA A 145 1.07 10.05 2.26
C ALA A 145 -0.24 9.39 2.73
N GLY A 146 -0.35 8.08 2.58
CA GLY A 146 -1.52 7.35 3.06
C GLY A 146 -1.61 7.31 4.58
N TRP A 147 -0.47 7.19 5.25
CA TRP A 147 -0.42 7.12 6.71
C TRP A 147 -0.82 8.41 7.40
N LYS A 148 -0.44 9.56 6.85
CA LYS A 148 -0.76 10.86 7.46
C LYS A 148 -2.21 11.30 7.28
N GLU A 149 -2.94 10.70 6.36
CA GLU A 149 -4.35 11.01 6.12
C GLU A 149 -5.28 10.41 7.17
#